data_f15fa824e894923e4a155367d65e98b9
#
_entry.id   f15fa824e894923e4a155367d65e98b9
#
_cell.length_a   1.000
_cell.length_b   1.000
_cell.length_c   1.000
_cell.angle_alpha   90.00
_cell.angle_beta   90.00
_cell.angle_gamma   90.00
#
_symmetry.space_group_name_H-M   'P 1'
#
loop_
_entity.id
_entity.type
_entity.pdbx_description
1 polymer ?
#
loop_
_entity_poly.entity_id
_entity_poly.type
_entity_poly.pdbx_seq_one_letter_code
_entity_poly.pdbx_strand_id
1 'polypeptide(L)'
;IWVGMISVVLFSACKTGTSRSLGEGNRGNPLPDRPNILWLVTEDMGAYISPFGDSSAVIPNLNRLAKEGVVYTNLYSTSGVCAPSRAAIATGMYPSSIGANHMRTSSYSEVTGLPKYEAVPGPDVKMVSELLRIHGYFTSNNYKEDYQFNAPVTAWDENGPYAHWRNRAEDQPFYSIFNFTTTHESGLFEPYGFRNIEMRHYHSGDTTYKWEPGNLTEEETPVHVSKDQEFEVPPYLPNTPIVQRDMWKLYNNISEMDNQVGAILAQLEEDGLLENTIIVFYGDHGGPLPREKRLIYDSGLNTPMIIRFPDSWRAGTTDDQLISFVDFAPTLLSLIGEKPLNYMQGQAFLGDYQAKEERKYIHGAADRFDEVTDAIRAVRDPQFKYIRNYRPNQGYYLPLAYREQIPTMQELLRLNEAGELNAIQAQWFRESKPKEELYDCLADPFELHNLADDPAYQDKLKDLSLEMDRWLTNIGDTPNLPEIDLIHRLWAGDKKPTTADPQINISNGKVAIESDTEGASIGYKLINAIGEQSASWSIYKKPINLKKGESIWVQAHRIGYNPSAIIKQNLN
;
A
#
# COMPACT_ATOMS: atom_id res chain seq x y z
N ILE A 1 -70.85 20.84 1.68
CA ILE A 1 -69.65 21.20 2.43
C ILE A 1 -69.06 19.90 2.95
N TRP A 2 -68.09 19.37 2.21
CA TRP A 2 -67.32 18.22 2.61
C TRP A 2 -65.85 18.67 2.77
N VAL A 3 -65.35 18.55 3.99
CA VAL A 3 -63.94 18.80 4.32
C VAL A 3 -63.22 17.48 4.15
N GLY A 4 -62.35 17.40 3.16
CA GLY A 4 -61.45 16.26 2.97
C GLY A 4 -60.18 16.39 3.83
N MET A 5 -60.00 15.46 4.74
CA MET A 5 -58.83 15.30 5.58
C MET A 5 -57.74 14.57 4.75
N ILE A 6 -56.66 15.25 4.42
CA ILE A 6 -55.48 14.63 3.81
C ILE A 6 -54.57 14.15 4.96
N SER A 7 -54.50 12.83 5.14
CA SER A 7 -53.54 12.21 6.05
C SER A 7 -52.18 12.11 5.36
N VAL A 8 -51.22 12.89 5.83
CA VAL A 8 -49.81 12.74 5.47
C VAL A 8 -49.21 11.59 6.29
N VAL A 9 -48.90 10.49 5.60
CA VAL A 9 -48.17 9.37 6.21
C VAL A 9 -46.68 9.68 6.09
N LEU A 10 -46.08 10.07 7.20
CA LEU A 10 -44.62 10.17 7.35
C LEU A 10 -44.06 8.75 7.50
N PHE A 11 -43.38 8.26 6.46
CA PHE A 11 -42.51 7.09 6.56
C PHE A 11 -41.22 7.49 7.26
N SER A 12 -41.14 7.26 8.56
CA SER A 12 -39.90 7.30 9.33
C SER A 12 -39.17 5.97 9.12
N ALA A 13 -38.21 5.95 8.22
CA ALA A 13 -37.30 4.81 8.08
C ALA A 13 -36.17 4.93 9.13
N CYS A 14 -36.46 4.48 10.36
CA CYS A 14 -35.41 4.19 11.33
C CYS A 14 -34.60 2.98 10.84
N LYS A 15 -33.46 3.19 10.24
CA LYS A 15 -32.40 2.16 10.15
C LYS A 15 -31.75 2.04 11.53
N THR A 16 -32.27 1.15 12.37
CA THR A 16 -31.57 0.66 13.54
C THR A 16 -30.44 -0.25 13.06
N GLY A 17 -29.25 0.31 12.94
CA GLY A 17 -28.04 -0.49 12.87
C GLY A 17 -27.89 -1.27 14.17
N THR A 18 -28.18 -2.55 14.14
CA THR A 18 -27.82 -3.47 15.22
C THR A 18 -26.32 -3.70 15.16
N SER A 19 -25.56 -2.95 15.95
CA SER A 19 -24.23 -3.35 16.34
C SER A 19 -24.35 -4.67 17.10
N ARG A 20 -24.06 -5.78 16.46
CA ARG A 20 -23.85 -7.05 17.14
C ARG A 20 -22.49 -6.96 17.85
N SER A 21 -22.52 -6.71 19.15
CA SER A 21 -21.40 -7.06 20.02
C SER A 21 -21.12 -8.55 19.83
N LEU A 22 -19.95 -8.88 19.34
CA LEU A 22 -19.45 -10.25 19.26
C LEU A 22 -19.40 -10.79 20.70
N GLY A 23 -20.29 -11.72 21.02
CA GLY A 23 -20.31 -12.42 22.28
C GLY A 23 -18.96 -13.12 22.54
N GLU A 24 -18.54 -13.13 23.79
CA GLU A 24 -17.43 -13.92 24.31
C GLU A 24 -17.72 -15.43 24.15
N GLY A 25 -17.53 -15.95 22.94
CA GLY A 25 -17.65 -17.37 22.59
C GLY A 25 -16.36 -17.82 21.93
N ASN A 26 -15.61 -18.60 22.68
CA ASN A 26 -14.51 -19.48 22.28
C ASN A 26 -13.69 -18.99 21.05
N ARG A 27 -12.70 -18.16 21.28
CA ARG A 27 -11.75 -17.71 20.25
C ARG A 27 -10.71 -18.82 19.97
N GLY A 28 -11.16 -19.97 19.47
CA GLY A 28 -10.29 -20.89 18.78
C GLY A 28 -9.94 -20.23 17.44
N ASN A 29 -8.66 -20.02 17.17
CA ASN A 29 -8.23 -19.56 15.85
C ASN A 29 -8.63 -20.64 14.82
N PRO A 30 -9.61 -20.39 13.93
CA PRO A 30 -10.08 -21.40 12.98
C PRO A 30 -9.15 -21.51 11.76
N LEU A 31 -8.07 -20.73 11.74
CA LEU A 31 -7.13 -20.69 10.63
C LEU A 31 -6.14 -21.86 10.75
N PRO A 32 -5.63 -22.41 9.63
CA PRO A 32 -4.56 -23.39 9.64
C PRO A 32 -3.33 -22.85 10.41
N ASP A 33 -2.57 -23.72 11.06
CA ASP A 33 -1.37 -23.34 11.82
C ASP A 33 -0.34 -22.57 10.98
N ARG A 34 -0.26 -22.87 9.69
CA ARG A 34 0.67 -22.22 8.75
C ARG A 34 -0.03 -22.00 7.40
N PRO A 35 -0.99 -21.05 7.32
CA PRO A 35 -1.73 -20.80 6.09
C PRO A 35 -0.81 -20.26 5.00
N ASN A 36 -1.10 -20.58 3.75
CA ASN A 36 -0.59 -19.79 2.65
C ASN A 36 -1.20 -18.39 2.69
N ILE A 37 -0.46 -17.40 2.23
CA ILE A 37 -0.91 -16.01 2.19
C ILE A 37 -0.72 -15.48 0.78
N LEU A 38 -1.82 -15.10 0.13
CA LEU A 38 -1.84 -14.50 -1.19
C LEU A 38 -2.33 -13.06 -1.09
N TRP A 39 -1.49 -12.12 -1.52
CA TRP A 39 -1.87 -10.71 -1.64
C TRP A 39 -2.08 -10.32 -3.09
N LEU A 40 -3.24 -9.72 -3.36
CA LEU A 40 -3.66 -9.19 -4.65
C LEU A 40 -3.74 -7.66 -4.48
N VAL A 41 -2.71 -6.95 -4.91
CA VAL A 41 -2.52 -5.52 -4.65
C VAL A 41 -2.78 -4.72 -5.91
N THR A 42 -3.79 -3.88 -5.89
CA THR A 42 -4.07 -2.96 -6.99
C THR A 42 -3.49 -1.58 -6.71
N GLU A 43 -3.05 -0.88 -7.75
CA GLU A 43 -2.51 0.47 -7.64
C GLU A 43 -3.61 1.53 -7.78
N ASP A 44 -3.43 2.66 -7.08
CA ASP A 44 -4.23 3.87 -7.23
C ASP A 44 -5.74 3.59 -7.23
N MET A 45 -6.24 2.83 -6.27
CA MET A 45 -7.64 2.43 -6.27
C MET A 45 -8.36 2.80 -4.98
N GLY A 46 -9.26 3.77 -5.07
CA GLY A 46 -10.27 4.05 -4.05
C GLY A 46 -11.41 3.02 -4.03
N ALA A 47 -12.49 3.33 -3.34
CA ALA A 47 -13.65 2.45 -3.16
C ALA A 47 -14.56 2.33 -4.41
N TYR A 48 -14.01 2.34 -5.60
CA TYR A 48 -14.72 2.34 -6.91
C TYR A 48 -15.24 0.96 -7.33
N ILE A 49 -15.71 0.14 -6.40
CA ILE A 49 -16.21 -1.22 -6.65
C ILE A 49 -17.47 -1.53 -5.86
N SER A 50 -18.30 -2.44 -6.38
CA SER A 50 -19.64 -2.73 -5.85
C SER A 50 -19.69 -3.20 -4.38
N PRO A 51 -18.72 -3.93 -3.82
CA PRO A 51 -18.71 -4.23 -2.39
C PRO A 51 -18.62 -2.99 -1.48
N PHE A 52 -18.22 -1.85 -2.03
CA PHE A 52 -18.10 -0.56 -1.34
C PHE A 52 -19.14 0.47 -1.81
N GLY A 53 -20.10 0.07 -2.64
CA GLY A 53 -21.25 0.87 -3.04
C GLY A 53 -21.22 1.44 -4.46
N ASP A 54 -20.13 1.30 -5.19
CA ASP A 54 -20.01 1.75 -6.58
C ASP A 54 -20.11 0.57 -7.56
N SER A 55 -21.19 0.51 -8.32
CA SER A 55 -21.47 -0.57 -9.29
C SER A 55 -21.07 -0.25 -10.74
N SER A 56 -20.26 0.78 -10.96
CA SER A 56 -19.89 1.23 -12.31
C SER A 56 -18.95 0.28 -13.05
N ALA A 57 -18.05 -0.39 -12.34
CA ALA A 57 -17.14 -1.38 -12.90
C ALA A 57 -17.77 -2.79 -12.97
N VAL A 58 -17.34 -3.58 -13.96
CA VAL A 58 -17.72 -5.01 -14.11
C VAL A 58 -16.66 -5.87 -13.43
N ILE A 59 -16.95 -6.38 -12.23
CA ILE A 59 -15.97 -7.03 -11.34
C ILE A 59 -16.47 -8.37 -10.77
N PRO A 60 -16.77 -9.38 -11.60
CA PRO A 60 -17.34 -10.65 -11.13
C PRO A 60 -16.44 -11.40 -10.15
N ASN A 61 -15.10 -11.32 -10.30
CA ASN A 61 -14.14 -12.03 -9.46
C ASN A 61 -14.02 -11.40 -8.06
N LEU A 62 -13.95 -10.07 -7.97
CA LEU A 62 -13.96 -9.37 -6.68
C LEU A 62 -15.31 -9.49 -5.97
N ASN A 63 -16.43 -9.49 -6.72
CA ASN A 63 -17.75 -9.75 -6.14
C ASN A 63 -17.86 -11.17 -5.57
N ARG A 64 -17.26 -12.16 -6.25
CA ARG A 64 -17.14 -13.52 -5.72
C ARG A 64 -16.29 -13.52 -4.45
N LEU A 65 -15.13 -12.88 -4.48
CA LEU A 65 -14.23 -12.80 -3.32
C LEU A 65 -14.91 -12.13 -2.11
N ALA A 66 -15.68 -11.05 -2.33
CA ALA A 66 -16.47 -10.39 -1.28
C ALA A 66 -17.57 -11.29 -0.70
N LYS A 67 -18.21 -12.10 -1.55
CA LYS A 67 -19.23 -13.05 -1.11
C LYS A 67 -18.65 -14.21 -0.29
N GLU A 68 -17.46 -14.67 -0.65
CA GLU A 68 -16.73 -15.77 0.00
C GLU A 68 -15.85 -15.30 1.18
N GLY A 69 -15.68 -14.00 1.37
CA GLY A 69 -14.79 -13.39 2.36
C GLY A 69 -15.47 -12.33 3.22
N VAL A 70 -14.64 -11.48 3.79
CA VAL A 70 -15.01 -10.33 4.63
C VAL A 70 -14.64 -9.04 3.91
N VAL A 71 -15.57 -8.10 3.82
CA VAL A 71 -15.34 -6.74 3.31
C VAL A 71 -14.95 -5.85 4.48
N TYR A 72 -13.74 -5.28 4.45
CA TYR A 72 -13.26 -4.32 5.45
C TYR A 72 -13.42 -2.90 4.90
N THR A 73 -14.29 -2.10 5.53
CA THR A 73 -14.69 -0.79 5.00
C THR A 73 -13.78 0.36 5.39
N ASN A 74 -12.97 0.19 6.43
CA ASN A 74 -12.16 1.24 7.02
C ASN A 74 -10.66 0.92 7.00
N LEU A 75 -10.13 0.54 5.83
CA LEU A 75 -8.70 0.44 5.61
C LEU A 75 -8.14 1.77 5.11
N TYR A 76 -7.05 2.22 5.73
CA TYR A 76 -6.40 3.48 5.38
C TYR A 76 -4.89 3.33 5.16
N SER A 77 -4.43 3.90 4.06
CA SER A 77 -3.02 4.12 3.83
C SER A 77 -2.44 5.16 4.79
N THR A 78 -1.13 5.12 5.02
CA THR A 78 -0.39 6.13 5.78
C THR A 78 -0.02 7.36 4.96
N SER A 79 -0.17 7.28 3.65
CA SER A 79 0.12 8.34 2.67
C SER A 79 -0.66 8.12 1.39
N GLY A 80 -1.08 9.18 0.72
CA GLY A 80 -1.83 9.10 -0.53
C GLY A 80 -0.96 8.83 -1.77
N VAL A 81 0.16 8.11 -1.62
CA VAL A 81 1.08 7.74 -2.71
C VAL A 81 1.76 6.40 -2.45
N CYS A 82 2.18 5.73 -3.53
CA CYS A 82 2.70 4.37 -3.52
C CYS A 82 3.86 4.14 -2.55
N ALA A 83 4.99 4.84 -2.70
CA ALA A 83 6.23 4.45 -2.04
C ALA A 83 6.19 4.62 -0.51
N PRO A 84 5.75 5.73 0.08
CA PRO A 84 5.54 5.83 1.51
C PRO A 84 4.55 4.79 2.05
N SER A 85 3.45 4.58 1.34
CA SER A 85 2.44 3.58 1.67
C SER A 85 3.03 2.16 1.73
N ARG A 86 3.75 1.75 0.68
CA ARG A 86 4.38 0.43 0.57
C ARG A 86 5.51 0.23 1.59
N ALA A 87 6.24 1.30 1.96
CA ALA A 87 7.22 1.26 3.05
C ALA A 87 6.55 0.91 4.40
N ALA A 88 5.38 1.49 4.69
CA ALA A 88 4.62 1.17 5.90
C ALA A 88 4.19 -0.30 5.95
N ILE A 89 3.68 -0.83 4.84
CA ILE A 89 3.27 -2.25 4.72
C ILE A 89 4.48 -3.18 4.91
N ALA A 90 5.61 -2.86 4.28
CA ALA A 90 6.80 -3.71 4.30
C ALA A 90 7.48 -3.77 5.67
N THR A 91 7.37 -2.71 6.49
CA THR A 91 8.11 -2.57 7.76
C THR A 91 7.24 -2.57 9.01
N GLY A 92 5.95 -2.27 8.89
CA GLY A 92 5.07 -2.02 10.04
C GLY A 92 5.34 -0.69 10.75
N MET A 93 6.00 0.26 10.05
CA MET A 93 6.38 1.57 10.60
C MET A 93 5.79 2.71 9.80
N TYR A 94 5.47 3.82 10.46
CA TYR A 94 5.07 5.04 9.74
C TYR A 94 6.22 5.58 8.89
N PRO A 95 5.99 5.97 7.63
CA PRO A 95 7.03 6.43 6.72
C PRO A 95 7.86 7.59 7.28
N SER A 96 7.20 8.54 7.97
CA SER A 96 7.86 9.69 8.58
C SER A 96 8.81 9.32 9.74
N SER A 97 8.64 8.16 10.38
CA SER A 97 9.55 7.70 11.43
C SER A 97 10.85 7.07 10.90
N ILE A 98 10.88 6.69 9.64
CA ILE A 98 12.03 6.01 9.00
C ILE A 98 12.65 6.79 7.83
N GLY A 99 12.14 8.00 7.55
CA GLY A 99 12.60 8.82 6.43
C GLY A 99 12.10 8.37 5.05
N ALA A 100 10.97 7.63 5.01
CA ALA A 100 10.29 7.19 3.78
C ALA A 100 9.12 8.09 3.37
N ASN A 101 8.95 9.26 3.99
CA ASN A 101 7.81 10.14 3.84
C ASN A 101 7.83 11.02 2.57
N HIS A 102 8.95 11.07 1.86
CA HIS A 102 9.06 11.78 0.59
C HIS A 102 8.97 10.81 -0.61
N MET A 103 8.37 11.25 -1.70
CA MET A 103 8.21 10.43 -2.91
C MET A 103 9.39 10.61 -3.86
N ARG A 104 9.83 9.51 -4.51
CA ARG A 104 10.86 9.53 -5.56
C ARG A 104 12.21 10.10 -5.12
N THR A 105 12.67 9.78 -3.92
CA THR A 105 13.92 10.28 -3.32
C THR A 105 15.17 9.84 -4.09
N SER A 106 15.08 8.78 -4.88
CA SER A 106 16.17 8.28 -5.72
C SER A 106 16.16 8.81 -7.15
N SER A 107 15.09 9.49 -7.59
CA SER A 107 14.87 9.85 -9.00
C SER A 107 14.90 11.36 -9.27
N TYR A 108 14.32 12.18 -8.40
CA TYR A 108 14.12 13.62 -8.63
C TYR A 108 15.29 14.53 -8.18
N SER A 109 16.49 13.99 -8.01
CA SER A 109 17.66 14.78 -7.57
C SER A 109 18.00 15.96 -8.48
N GLU A 110 17.78 15.85 -9.78
CA GLU A 110 18.02 16.97 -10.73
C GLU A 110 17.04 18.12 -10.54
N VAL A 111 15.80 17.83 -10.17
CA VAL A 111 14.74 18.82 -9.93
C VAL A 111 14.84 19.44 -8.54
N THR A 112 15.12 18.63 -7.53
CA THR A 112 15.17 19.06 -6.13
C THR A 112 16.52 19.66 -5.72
N GLY A 113 17.59 19.37 -6.45
CA GLY A 113 18.97 19.70 -6.07
C GLY A 113 19.51 18.87 -4.89
N LEU A 114 18.73 17.88 -4.42
CA LEU A 114 19.11 17.03 -3.29
C LEU A 114 19.87 15.77 -3.74
N PRO A 115 20.76 15.23 -2.92
CA PRO A 115 21.37 13.94 -3.21
C PRO A 115 20.32 12.82 -3.23
N LYS A 116 20.55 11.79 -4.04
CA LYS A 116 19.73 10.57 -4.02
C LYS A 116 19.87 9.86 -2.68
N TYR A 117 18.76 9.60 -2.00
CA TYR A 117 18.78 8.93 -0.71
C TYR A 117 17.67 7.88 -0.58
N GLU A 118 17.76 7.09 0.46
CA GLU A 118 16.82 6.06 0.83
C GLU A 118 16.39 6.25 2.29
N ALA A 119 15.24 5.70 2.64
CA ALA A 119 14.84 5.56 4.03
C ALA A 119 15.85 4.72 4.81
N VAL A 120 16.18 5.12 6.04
CA VAL A 120 17.12 4.41 6.92
C VAL A 120 16.43 4.13 8.25
N PRO A 121 15.73 3.01 8.38
CA PRO A 121 15.13 2.61 9.64
C PRO A 121 16.17 2.21 10.68
N GLY A 122 15.72 2.06 11.93
CA GLY A 122 16.55 1.51 13.01
C GLY A 122 17.13 0.13 12.66
N PRO A 123 18.22 -0.29 13.32
CA PRO A 123 18.94 -1.53 12.96
C PRO A 123 18.09 -2.79 13.11
N ASP A 124 17.13 -2.82 14.02
CA ASP A 124 16.26 -3.97 14.26
C ASP A 124 15.20 -4.15 13.17
N VAL A 125 14.96 -3.14 12.33
CA VAL A 125 13.88 -3.16 11.35
C VAL A 125 14.25 -4.05 10.18
N LYS A 126 13.35 -4.96 9.85
CA LYS A 126 13.41 -5.88 8.72
C LYS A 126 12.15 -5.75 7.87
N MET A 127 12.25 -6.11 6.60
CA MET A 127 11.05 -6.32 5.79
C MET A 127 10.25 -7.52 6.31
N VAL A 128 8.93 -7.40 6.33
CA VAL A 128 8.07 -8.51 6.80
C VAL A 128 8.25 -9.77 5.96
N SER A 129 8.52 -9.65 4.65
CA SER A 129 8.84 -10.78 3.78
C SER A 129 10.10 -11.52 4.23
N GLU A 130 11.14 -10.80 4.67
CA GLU A 130 12.35 -11.40 5.25
C GLU A 130 12.04 -12.16 6.55
N LEU A 131 11.19 -11.59 7.42
CA LEU A 131 10.74 -12.26 8.65
C LEU A 131 9.98 -13.55 8.34
N LEU A 132 9.07 -13.54 7.37
CA LEU A 132 8.36 -14.74 6.93
C LEU A 132 9.31 -15.82 6.38
N ARG A 133 10.34 -15.45 5.63
CA ARG A 133 11.41 -16.36 5.18
C ARG A 133 12.18 -16.94 6.36
N ILE A 134 12.44 -16.15 7.40
CA ILE A 134 13.06 -16.64 8.64
C ILE A 134 12.22 -17.75 9.27
N HIS A 135 10.89 -17.64 9.19
CA HIS A 135 9.96 -18.65 9.69
C HIS A 135 9.62 -19.75 8.65
N GLY A 136 10.35 -19.82 7.54
CA GLY A 136 10.30 -20.92 6.58
C GLY A 136 9.23 -20.79 5.49
N TYR A 137 8.64 -19.62 5.31
CA TYR A 137 7.79 -19.34 4.17
C TYR A 137 8.63 -19.12 2.92
N PHE A 138 8.13 -19.59 1.79
CA PHE A 138 8.58 -19.13 0.49
C PHE A 138 7.94 -17.77 0.20
N THR A 139 8.72 -16.78 -0.24
CA THR A 139 8.20 -15.43 -0.50
C THR A 139 8.45 -15.02 -1.94
N SER A 140 7.39 -14.54 -2.61
CA SER A 140 7.48 -14.06 -3.98
C SER A 140 6.75 -12.73 -4.18
N ASN A 141 7.36 -11.81 -4.95
CA ASN A 141 6.79 -10.51 -5.29
C ASN A 141 6.73 -10.34 -6.82
N ASN A 142 5.52 -10.32 -7.38
CA ASN A 142 5.25 -10.15 -8.83
C ASN A 142 4.50 -8.84 -9.07
N TYR A 143 5.12 -7.72 -9.61
CA TYR A 143 6.39 -7.31 -9.04
C TYR A 143 6.38 -5.79 -8.97
N LYS A 144 6.25 -5.30 -7.80
CA LYS A 144 6.47 -3.89 -7.50
C LYS A 144 7.05 -3.77 -6.10
N GLU A 145 8.14 -3.08 -5.98
CA GLU A 145 8.76 -2.79 -4.68
C GLU A 145 8.33 -1.41 -4.20
N ASP A 146 9.00 -0.38 -4.66
CA ASP A 146 8.67 1.03 -4.39
C ASP A 146 8.61 1.34 -2.87
N TYR A 147 9.64 0.91 -2.10
CA TYR A 147 9.66 1.05 -0.64
C TYR A 147 10.41 2.29 -0.14
N GLN A 148 10.87 3.19 -1.01
CA GLN A 148 11.82 4.27 -0.71
C GLN A 148 13.17 3.78 -0.17
N PHE A 149 13.47 2.51 -0.33
CA PHE A 149 14.76 1.87 -0.07
C PHE A 149 14.91 0.62 -0.94
N ASN A 150 16.16 0.23 -1.20
CA ASN A 150 16.45 -1.02 -1.89
C ASN A 150 16.25 -2.21 -0.94
N ALA A 151 15.48 -3.20 -1.36
CA ALA A 151 15.28 -4.42 -0.60
C ALA A 151 16.62 -5.20 -0.47
N PRO A 152 16.96 -5.70 0.73
CA PRO A 152 18.07 -6.64 0.89
C PRO A 152 17.87 -7.90 0.03
N VAL A 153 18.96 -8.53 -0.39
CA VAL A 153 18.92 -9.81 -1.13
C VAL A 153 18.22 -10.94 -0.36
N THR A 154 18.02 -10.74 0.94
CA THR A 154 17.31 -11.63 1.83
C THR A 154 15.80 -11.41 1.89
N ALA A 155 15.28 -10.32 1.30
CA ALA A 155 13.89 -9.92 1.43
C ALA A 155 12.92 -10.89 0.74
N TRP A 156 13.27 -11.42 -0.43
CA TRP A 156 12.44 -12.29 -1.24
C TRP A 156 13.20 -13.53 -1.68
N ASP A 157 12.50 -14.68 -1.80
CA ASP A 157 13.02 -15.83 -2.54
C ASP A 157 13.00 -15.54 -4.03
N GLU A 158 11.92 -14.91 -4.51
CA GLU A 158 11.78 -14.43 -5.88
C GLU A 158 11.17 -13.05 -5.92
N ASN A 159 11.73 -12.17 -6.76
CA ASN A 159 11.20 -10.84 -7.03
C ASN A 159 11.35 -10.53 -8.52
N GLY A 160 10.23 -10.31 -9.20
CA GLY A 160 10.20 -10.05 -10.62
C GLY A 160 8.96 -10.58 -11.31
N PRO A 161 8.88 -10.42 -12.64
CA PRO A 161 7.68 -10.74 -13.42
C PRO A 161 7.29 -12.21 -13.42
N TYR A 162 8.22 -13.11 -13.10
CA TYR A 162 7.99 -14.55 -13.05
C TYR A 162 7.95 -15.12 -11.63
N ALA A 163 8.00 -14.25 -10.61
CA ALA A 163 7.90 -14.65 -9.21
C ALA A 163 6.52 -15.25 -8.92
N HIS A 164 6.49 -16.49 -8.40
CA HIS A 164 5.24 -17.22 -8.26
C HIS A 164 5.33 -18.28 -7.15
N TRP A 165 4.24 -18.56 -6.44
CA TRP A 165 4.20 -19.60 -5.40
C TRP A 165 4.50 -21.02 -5.94
N ARG A 166 4.29 -21.28 -7.24
CA ARG A 166 4.57 -22.57 -7.88
C ARG A 166 6.06 -22.95 -7.88
N ASN A 167 6.95 -21.97 -7.66
CA ASN A 167 8.40 -22.18 -7.61
C ASN A 167 8.92 -22.59 -6.22
N ARG A 168 8.02 -22.70 -5.22
CA ARG A 168 8.36 -23.13 -3.85
C ARG A 168 8.70 -24.62 -3.80
N ALA A 169 9.35 -25.04 -2.71
CA ALA A 169 9.48 -26.48 -2.41
C ALA A 169 8.10 -27.10 -2.12
N GLU A 170 7.99 -28.41 -2.33
CA GLU A 170 6.79 -29.18 -1.98
C GLU A 170 6.40 -28.95 -0.51
N ASP A 171 5.11 -28.78 -0.24
CA ASP A 171 4.53 -28.50 1.09
C ASP A 171 5.05 -27.26 1.82
N GLN A 172 5.90 -26.44 1.20
CA GLN A 172 6.35 -25.19 1.81
C GLN A 172 5.23 -24.15 1.77
N PRO A 173 4.84 -23.55 2.92
CA PRO A 173 3.88 -22.45 2.91
C PRO A 173 4.48 -21.24 2.20
N PHE A 174 3.63 -20.43 1.58
CA PHE A 174 4.07 -19.25 0.84
C PHE A 174 3.40 -17.95 1.30
N TYR A 175 4.12 -16.87 1.07
CA TYR A 175 3.62 -15.51 1.02
C TYR A 175 3.91 -14.94 -0.37
N SER A 176 2.89 -14.80 -1.18
CA SER A 176 3.01 -14.33 -2.56
C SER A 176 2.21 -13.06 -2.78
N ILE A 177 2.84 -12.07 -3.42
CA ILE A 177 2.21 -10.80 -3.80
C ILE A 177 2.11 -10.72 -5.32
N PHE A 178 0.93 -10.35 -5.82
CA PHE A 178 0.72 -9.93 -7.20
C PHE A 178 0.27 -8.47 -7.21
N ASN A 179 1.00 -7.63 -7.94
CA ASN A 179 0.75 -6.20 -8.05
C ASN A 179 0.12 -5.89 -9.42
N PHE A 180 -1.08 -5.31 -9.42
CA PHE A 180 -1.82 -4.96 -10.63
C PHE A 180 -1.64 -3.48 -10.92
N THR A 181 -0.85 -3.16 -11.96
CA THR A 181 -0.55 -1.77 -12.37
C THR A 181 -1.57 -1.20 -13.35
N THR A 182 -2.56 -2.00 -13.75
CA THR A 182 -3.60 -1.63 -14.73
C THR A 182 -4.41 -0.42 -14.30
N THR A 183 -4.64 -0.25 -12.99
CA THR A 183 -5.39 0.85 -12.39
C THR A 183 -4.55 2.10 -12.05
N HIS A 184 -3.23 2.05 -12.26
CA HIS A 184 -2.34 3.18 -12.00
C HIS A 184 -2.75 4.45 -12.76
N GLU A 185 -2.56 5.64 -12.18
CA GLU A 185 -2.96 6.94 -12.75
C GLU A 185 -2.48 7.17 -14.19
N SER A 186 -1.37 6.54 -14.60
CA SER A 186 -0.91 6.61 -15.99
C SER A 186 -1.89 5.99 -16.99
N GLY A 187 -2.73 5.06 -16.56
CA GLY A 187 -3.82 4.53 -17.40
C GLY A 187 -4.87 5.56 -17.81
N LEU A 188 -4.90 6.74 -17.17
CA LEU A 188 -5.80 7.83 -17.53
C LEU A 188 -5.25 8.70 -18.65
N PHE A 189 -3.93 8.94 -18.71
CA PHE A 189 -3.31 9.77 -19.75
C PHE A 189 -2.66 8.98 -20.89
N GLU A 190 -2.20 7.76 -20.64
CA GLU A 190 -1.74 6.86 -21.69
C GLU A 190 -2.91 6.34 -22.55
N PRO A 191 -2.69 5.84 -23.77
CA PRO A 191 -3.73 5.20 -24.55
C PRO A 191 -4.45 4.11 -23.76
N TYR A 192 -5.76 3.99 -23.96
CA TYR A 192 -6.53 2.92 -23.31
C TYR A 192 -5.98 1.55 -23.71
N GLY A 193 -5.76 0.66 -22.74
CA GLY A 193 -5.16 -0.65 -22.92
C GLY A 193 -3.63 -0.70 -22.77
N PHE A 194 -2.96 0.44 -22.64
CA PHE A 194 -1.49 0.50 -22.50
C PHE A 194 -0.96 -0.40 -21.38
N ARG A 195 -1.64 -0.43 -20.23
CA ARG A 195 -1.25 -1.24 -19.06
C ARG A 195 -1.78 -2.67 -19.10
N ASN A 196 -2.77 -2.98 -19.93
CA ASN A 196 -3.44 -4.28 -19.91
C ASN A 196 -2.57 -5.41 -20.43
N ILE A 197 -1.70 -5.14 -21.40
CA ILE A 197 -0.81 -6.13 -22.02
C ILE A 197 0.24 -6.61 -21.03
N GLU A 198 0.77 -5.70 -20.23
CA GLU A 198 1.80 -5.99 -19.24
C GLU A 198 1.42 -7.16 -18.33
N MET A 199 0.16 -7.21 -17.90
CA MET A 199 -0.32 -8.23 -16.96
C MET A 199 -0.79 -9.54 -17.63
N ARG A 200 -1.25 -9.52 -18.87
CA ARG A 200 -1.74 -10.73 -19.56
C ARG A 200 -0.69 -11.82 -19.68
N HIS A 201 0.57 -11.45 -19.76
CA HIS A 201 1.67 -12.37 -19.97
C HIS A 201 2.19 -13.02 -18.70
N TYR A 202 1.97 -12.39 -17.52
CA TYR A 202 2.30 -13.01 -16.22
C TYR A 202 1.44 -14.22 -15.89
N HIS A 203 0.24 -14.30 -16.48
CA HIS A 203 -0.73 -15.36 -16.20
C HIS A 203 -0.57 -16.61 -17.09
N SER A 204 0.18 -16.51 -18.18
CA SER A 204 0.33 -17.60 -19.14
C SER A 204 1.28 -18.72 -18.68
N GLY A 205 2.08 -18.49 -17.63
CA GLY A 205 3.15 -19.42 -17.27
C GLY A 205 4.29 -19.48 -18.29
N ASP A 206 4.27 -18.61 -19.29
CA ASP A 206 5.29 -18.54 -20.34
C ASP A 206 6.51 -17.77 -19.85
N THR A 207 7.53 -18.50 -19.43
CA THR A 207 8.82 -17.94 -18.99
C THR A 207 9.67 -17.38 -20.12
N THR A 208 9.25 -17.54 -21.37
CA THR A 208 9.95 -17.04 -22.56
C THR A 208 9.45 -15.66 -22.99
N TYR A 209 8.40 -15.16 -22.34
CA TYR A 209 7.78 -13.91 -22.70
C TYR A 209 8.73 -12.72 -22.52
N LYS A 210 8.84 -11.91 -23.57
CA LYS A 210 9.45 -10.59 -23.51
C LYS A 210 8.34 -9.57 -23.36
N TRP A 211 8.40 -8.81 -22.26
CA TRP A 211 7.49 -7.70 -22.04
C TRP A 211 7.63 -6.68 -23.19
N GLU A 212 6.56 -6.47 -23.92
CA GLU A 212 6.44 -5.45 -24.95
C GLU A 212 5.21 -4.58 -24.63
N PRO A 213 5.40 -3.40 -24.03
CA PRO A 213 4.27 -2.53 -23.70
C PRO A 213 3.61 -1.99 -24.97
N GLY A 214 2.29 -1.94 -24.97
CA GLY A 214 1.55 -1.13 -25.93
C GLY A 214 1.30 -1.71 -27.29
N ASN A 215 1.18 -3.03 -27.43
CA ASN A 215 0.91 -3.66 -28.72
C ASN A 215 -0.57 -3.66 -29.12
N LEU A 216 -1.52 -3.38 -28.21
CA LEU A 216 -2.93 -3.21 -28.55
C LEU A 216 -3.23 -1.73 -28.80
N THR A 217 -3.93 -1.46 -29.89
CA THR A 217 -4.56 -0.16 -30.09
C THR A 217 -5.76 -0.01 -29.15
N GLU A 218 -6.25 1.21 -28.97
CA GLU A 218 -7.46 1.46 -28.18
C GLU A 218 -8.66 0.66 -28.73
N GLU A 219 -8.74 0.46 -30.04
CA GLU A 219 -9.81 -0.29 -30.72
C GLU A 219 -9.73 -1.80 -30.47
N GLU A 220 -8.53 -2.33 -30.31
CA GLU A 220 -8.29 -3.76 -30.01
C GLU A 220 -8.43 -4.10 -28.53
N THR A 221 -8.42 -3.09 -27.65
CA THR A 221 -8.52 -3.29 -26.20
C THR A 221 -9.96 -3.62 -25.81
N PRO A 222 -10.18 -4.69 -25.03
CA PRO A 222 -11.52 -5.06 -24.58
C PRO A 222 -12.20 -3.93 -23.80
N VAL A 223 -13.45 -3.65 -24.12
CA VAL A 223 -14.30 -2.66 -23.42
C VAL A 223 -15.28 -3.43 -22.56
N HIS A 224 -15.22 -3.20 -21.26
CA HIS A 224 -16.07 -3.84 -20.25
C HIS A 224 -17.25 -2.96 -19.85
N VAL A 225 -17.06 -1.64 -19.87
CA VAL A 225 -18.05 -0.63 -19.53
C VAL A 225 -18.33 0.22 -20.76
N SER A 226 -19.62 0.44 -21.09
CA SER A 226 -20.02 1.19 -22.28
C SER A 226 -19.47 2.62 -22.27
N LYS A 227 -19.10 3.12 -23.45
CA LYS A 227 -18.74 4.55 -23.66
C LYS A 227 -19.92 5.51 -23.46
N ASP A 228 -21.16 5.00 -23.55
CA ASP A 228 -22.39 5.79 -23.38
C ASP A 228 -22.87 5.81 -21.92
N GLN A 229 -22.17 5.13 -21.01
CA GLN A 229 -22.48 5.17 -19.57
C GLN A 229 -22.04 6.51 -18.99
N GLU A 230 -22.98 7.17 -18.30
CA GLU A 230 -22.65 8.33 -17.47
C GLU A 230 -22.21 7.86 -16.07
N PHE A 231 -21.17 8.50 -15.54
CA PHE A 231 -20.61 8.20 -14.23
C PHE A 231 -20.90 9.34 -13.26
N GLU A 232 -21.11 8.99 -11.99
CA GLU A 232 -21.17 9.97 -10.91
C GLU A 232 -19.77 10.55 -10.69
N VAL A 233 -19.63 11.84 -10.96
CA VAL A 233 -18.36 12.56 -10.80
C VAL A 233 -18.29 13.14 -9.39
N PRO A 234 -17.18 12.93 -8.63
CA PRO A 234 -17.00 13.56 -7.34
C PRO A 234 -17.21 15.10 -7.42
N PRO A 235 -17.85 15.73 -6.44
CA PRO A 235 -18.26 17.14 -6.52
C PRO A 235 -17.10 18.14 -6.64
N TYR A 236 -15.90 17.72 -6.29
CA TYR A 236 -14.66 18.51 -6.45
C TYR A 236 -14.08 18.45 -7.88
N LEU A 237 -14.66 17.64 -8.78
CA LEU A 237 -14.29 17.57 -10.19
C LEU A 237 -15.42 18.16 -11.05
N PRO A 238 -15.12 18.77 -12.20
CA PRO A 238 -16.14 19.26 -13.13
C PRO A 238 -16.73 18.10 -13.94
N ASN A 239 -18.06 18.07 -14.06
CA ASN A 239 -18.72 17.06 -14.91
C ASN A 239 -18.68 17.49 -16.38
N THR A 240 -17.56 17.24 -17.05
CA THR A 240 -17.37 17.53 -18.48
C THR A 240 -17.13 16.24 -19.27
N PRO A 241 -17.27 16.25 -20.61
CA PRO A 241 -16.96 15.07 -21.44
C PRO A 241 -15.53 14.53 -21.25
N ILE A 242 -14.56 15.40 -20.91
CA ILE A 242 -13.17 15.00 -20.64
C ILE A 242 -13.11 14.17 -19.37
N VAL A 243 -13.74 14.65 -18.29
CA VAL A 243 -13.78 13.94 -17.01
C VAL A 243 -14.55 12.63 -17.13
N GLN A 244 -15.69 12.61 -17.83
CA GLN A 244 -16.44 11.39 -18.11
C GLN A 244 -15.61 10.36 -18.89
N ARG A 245 -14.74 10.82 -19.79
CA ARG A 245 -13.81 9.95 -20.52
C ARG A 245 -12.76 9.32 -19.61
N ASP A 246 -12.20 10.07 -18.67
CA ASP A 246 -11.24 9.55 -17.70
C ASP A 246 -11.92 8.58 -16.71
N MET A 247 -13.15 8.88 -16.26
CA MET A 247 -13.97 7.94 -15.47
C MET A 247 -14.23 6.63 -16.24
N TRP A 248 -14.55 6.72 -17.53
CA TRP A 248 -14.71 5.54 -18.38
C TRP A 248 -13.43 4.71 -18.44
N LYS A 249 -12.25 5.31 -18.60
CA LYS A 249 -10.97 4.60 -18.55
C LYS A 249 -10.74 3.94 -17.19
N LEU A 250 -11.00 4.67 -16.11
CA LEU A 250 -10.86 4.17 -14.73
C LEU A 250 -11.66 2.89 -14.53
N TYR A 251 -12.96 2.89 -14.83
CA TYR A 251 -13.81 1.71 -14.59
C TYR A 251 -13.50 0.55 -15.54
N ASN A 252 -13.06 0.81 -16.76
CA ASN A 252 -12.58 -0.24 -17.65
C ASN A 252 -11.26 -0.84 -17.17
N ASN A 253 -10.33 -0.03 -16.66
CA ASN A 253 -9.08 -0.50 -16.08
C ASN A 253 -9.33 -1.34 -14.80
N ILE A 254 -10.30 -0.95 -13.97
CA ILE A 254 -10.74 -1.74 -12.81
C ILE A 254 -11.32 -3.09 -13.25
N SER A 255 -12.14 -3.11 -14.29
CA SER A 255 -12.73 -4.34 -14.82
C SER A 255 -11.67 -5.28 -15.42
N GLU A 256 -10.66 -4.74 -16.10
CA GLU A 256 -9.54 -5.53 -16.60
C GLU A 256 -8.66 -6.06 -15.47
N MET A 257 -8.42 -5.26 -14.43
CA MET A 257 -7.73 -5.70 -13.22
C MET A 257 -8.49 -6.86 -12.54
N ASP A 258 -9.82 -6.80 -12.49
CA ASP A 258 -10.65 -7.90 -11.98
C ASP A 258 -10.45 -9.20 -12.77
N ASN A 259 -10.32 -9.13 -14.10
CA ASN A 259 -10.00 -10.29 -14.94
C ASN A 259 -8.62 -10.88 -14.58
N GLN A 260 -7.64 -10.02 -14.31
CA GLN A 260 -6.30 -10.43 -13.89
C GLN A 260 -6.34 -11.11 -12.51
N VAL A 261 -7.10 -10.57 -11.57
CA VAL A 261 -7.37 -11.21 -10.27
C VAL A 261 -8.01 -12.59 -10.47
N GLY A 262 -9.02 -12.68 -11.34
CA GLY A 262 -9.67 -13.96 -11.68
C GLY A 262 -8.70 -15.01 -12.21
N ALA A 263 -7.75 -14.62 -13.05
CA ALA A 263 -6.72 -15.51 -13.58
C ALA A 263 -5.78 -16.06 -12.49
N ILE A 264 -5.41 -15.25 -11.50
CA ILE A 264 -4.60 -15.71 -10.36
C ILE A 264 -5.41 -16.63 -9.43
N LEU A 265 -6.67 -16.30 -9.16
CA LEU A 265 -7.54 -17.15 -8.35
C LEU A 265 -7.76 -18.52 -9.01
N ALA A 266 -7.94 -18.58 -10.33
CA ALA A 266 -8.07 -19.83 -11.08
C ALA A 266 -6.81 -20.72 -10.95
N GLN A 267 -5.61 -20.14 -10.99
CA GLN A 267 -4.36 -20.88 -10.77
C GLN A 267 -4.26 -21.45 -9.36
N LEU A 268 -4.72 -20.70 -8.35
CA LEU A 268 -4.74 -21.17 -6.96
C LEU A 268 -5.70 -22.36 -6.79
N GLU A 269 -6.84 -22.32 -7.47
CA GLU A 269 -7.83 -23.41 -7.51
C GLU A 269 -7.29 -24.66 -8.24
N GLU A 270 -6.66 -24.47 -9.40
CA GLU A 270 -5.99 -25.54 -10.15
C GLU A 270 -4.95 -26.28 -9.31
N ASP A 271 -4.21 -25.54 -8.49
CA ASP A 271 -3.19 -26.08 -7.59
C ASP A 271 -3.79 -26.74 -6.34
N GLY A 272 -5.12 -26.68 -6.14
CA GLY A 272 -5.79 -27.23 -4.94
C GLY A 272 -5.46 -26.52 -3.63
N LEU A 273 -5.05 -25.25 -3.69
CA LEU A 273 -4.52 -24.50 -2.55
C LEU A 273 -5.55 -23.53 -1.92
N LEU A 274 -6.72 -23.37 -2.53
CA LEU A 274 -7.72 -22.37 -2.12
C LEU A 274 -8.10 -22.48 -0.64
N GLU A 275 -8.33 -23.71 -0.14
CA GLU A 275 -8.79 -23.96 1.22
C GLU A 275 -7.67 -23.92 2.29
N ASN A 276 -6.42 -23.72 1.88
CA ASN A 276 -5.31 -23.50 2.80
C ASN A 276 -4.66 -22.11 2.60
N THR A 277 -5.36 -21.19 1.92
CA THR A 277 -4.82 -19.87 1.58
C THR A 277 -5.71 -18.76 2.09
N ILE A 278 -5.12 -17.82 2.84
CA ILE A 278 -5.71 -16.52 3.14
C ILE A 278 -5.44 -15.60 1.95
N ILE A 279 -6.51 -15.12 1.31
CA ILE A 279 -6.43 -14.24 0.14
C ILE A 279 -6.81 -12.83 0.58
N VAL A 280 -5.92 -11.87 0.37
CA VAL A 280 -6.14 -10.45 0.72
C VAL A 280 -6.08 -9.62 -0.56
N PHE A 281 -7.19 -9.04 -0.95
CA PHE A 281 -7.26 -8.01 -1.98
C PHE A 281 -7.29 -6.64 -1.33
N TYR A 282 -6.45 -5.69 -1.80
CA TYR A 282 -6.47 -4.30 -1.34
C TYR A 282 -5.81 -3.35 -2.34
N GLY A 283 -6.16 -2.04 -2.26
CA GLY A 283 -5.44 -0.98 -2.98
C GLY A 283 -4.26 -0.44 -2.18
N ASP A 284 -3.19 0.01 -2.84
CA ASP A 284 -1.98 0.53 -2.15
C ASP A 284 -2.15 1.95 -1.57
N HIS A 285 -3.14 2.69 -2.02
CA HIS A 285 -3.69 3.94 -1.47
C HIS A 285 -5.01 4.28 -2.16
N GLY A 286 -5.56 5.49 -1.98
CA GLY A 286 -6.82 5.91 -2.61
C GLY A 286 -6.73 6.09 -4.12
N GLY A 287 -7.73 6.76 -4.72
CA GLY A 287 -7.96 6.79 -6.16
C GLY A 287 -6.93 7.58 -6.97
N PRO A 288 -6.94 7.44 -8.33
CA PRO A 288 -5.97 8.04 -9.23
C PRO A 288 -6.34 9.45 -9.71
N LEU A 289 -7.58 9.89 -9.46
CA LEU A 289 -8.08 11.16 -9.98
C LEU A 289 -7.44 12.38 -9.28
N PRO A 290 -7.49 13.57 -9.90
CA PRO A 290 -7.13 14.82 -9.24
C PRO A 290 -7.89 15.01 -7.91
N ARG A 291 -7.20 15.51 -6.86
CA ARG A 291 -7.64 15.61 -5.47
C ARG A 291 -7.77 14.27 -4.72
N GLU A 292 -7.33 13.17 -5.30
CA GLU A 292 -7.26 11.84 -4.65
C GLU A 292 -5.80 11.50 -4.36
N LYS A 293 -5.09 10.95 -5.35
CA LYS A 293 -3.65 10.67 -5.20
C LYS A 293 -2.87 11.91 -4.76
N ARG A 294 -1.92 11.73 -3.88
CA ARG A 294 -1.05 12.75 -3.24
C ARG A 294 -1.73 13.63 -2.21
N LEU A 295 -3.01 13.42 -1.92
CA LEU A 295 -3.69 14.16 -0.86
C LEU A 295 -4.01 13.27 0.35
N ILE A 296 -4.34 13.93 1.46
CA ILE A 296 -4.53 13.27 2.76
C ILE A 296 -6.02 13.13 3.12
N TYR A 297 -6.90 13.48 2.20
CA TYR A 297 -8.32 13.23 2.32
C TYR A 297 -8.63 11.73 2.24
N ASP A 298 -9.84 11.32 2.64
CA ASP A 298 -10.24 9.90 2.53
C ASP A 298 -10.16 9.41 1.08
N SER A 299 -10.42 10.26 0.09
CA SER A 299 -10.23 9.94 -1.32
C SER A 299 -8.79 9.53 -1.70
N GLY A 300 -7.79 9.99 -0.94
CA GLY A 300 -6.38 9.63 -1.13
C GLY A 300 -5.87 8.54 -0.17
N LEU A 301 -6.53 8.33 0.97
CA LEU A 301 -6.08 7.40 2.01
C LEU A 301 -6.95 6.16 2.16
N ASN A 302 -8.27 6.26 2.02
CA ASN A 302 -9.18 5.12 2.14
C ASN A 302 -9.07 4.23 0.91
N THR A 303 -8.92 2.93 1.12
CA THR A 303 -8.74 1.94 0.06
C THR A 303 -9.56 0.68 0.36
N PRO A 304 -10.09 -0.01 -0.68
CA PRO A 304 -10.87 -1.22 -0.45
C PRO A 304 -9.99 -2.34 0.09
N MET A 305 -10.56 -3.18 0.95
CA MET A 305 -9.95 -4.47 1.34
C MET A 305 -10.99 -5.57 1.45
N ILE A 306 -10.67 -6.71 0.87
CA ILE A 306 -11.46 -7.94 0.95
C ILE A 306 -10.53 -9.06 1.39
N ILE A 307 -10.89 -9.82 2.42
CA ILE A 307 -10.12 -10.98 2.87
C ILE A 307 -10.99 -12.24 2.79
N ARG A 308 -10.55 -13.21 1.99
CA ARG A 308 -11.12 -14.56 2.00
C ARG A 308 -10.28 -15.46 2.89
N PHE A 309 -10.93 -16.13 3.80
CA PHE A 309 -10.30 -17.08 4.70
C PHE A 309 -10.59 -18.53 4.29
N PRO A 310 -9.74 -19.50 4.68
CA PRO A 310 -10.05 -20.91 4.60
C PRO A 310 -11.39 -21.28 5.25
N ASP A 311 -11.99 -22.39 4.81
CA ASP A 311 -13.24 -22.92 5.36
C ASP A 311 -14.40 -21.93 5.39
N SER A 312 -14.38 -20.92 4.49
CA SER A 312 -15.40 -19.86 4.40
C SER A 312 -15.63 -19.11 5.73
N TRP A 313 -14.60 -19.03 6.58
CA TRP A 313 -14.71 -18.34 7.86
C TRP A 313 -15.11 -16.87 7.66
N ARG A 314 -16.21 -16.47 8.32
CA ARG A 314 -16.83 -15.14 8.20
C ARG A 314 -17.26 -14.74 6.78
N ALA A 315 -17.47 -15.69 5.86
CA ALA A 315 -17.87 -15.39 4.50
C ALA A 315 -19.15 -14.52 4.42
N GLY A 316 -19.15 -13.55 3.51
CA GLY A 316 -20.27 -12.64 3.27
C GLY A 316 -20.54 -11.64 4.40
N THR A 317 -19.57 -11.37 5.27
CA THR A 317 -19.70 -10.36 6.33
C THR A 317 -18.93 -9.08 6.01
N THR A 318 -19.26 -8.02 6.72
CA THR A 318 -18.56 -6.74 6.69
C THR A 318 -17.93 -6.46 8.06
N ASP A 319 -16.77 -5.84 8.06
CA ASP A 319 -16.03 -5.41 9.24
C ASP A 319 -15.68 -3.93 9.09
N ASP A 320 -16.05 -3.12 10.06
CA ASP A 320 -15.91 -1.66 10.05
C ASP A 320 -14.82 -1.15 11.01
N GLN A 321 -13.98 -2.06 11.56
CA GLN A 321 -12.85 -1.66 12.39
C GLN A 321 -11.87 -0.77 11.60
N LEU A 322 -11.27 0.20 12.27
CA LEU A 322 -10.19 1.00 11.68
C LEU A 322 -8.93 0.16 11.52
N ILE A 323 -8.39 0.14 10.30
CA ILE A 323 -7.13 -0.56 9.98
C ILE A 323 -6.20 0.42 9.26
N SER A 324 -4.94 0.46 9.67
CA SER A 324 -3.88 1.23 9.02
C SER A 324 -2.86 0.29 8.37
N PHE A 325 -2.18 0.73 7.34
CA PHE A 325 -1.16 -0.08 6.67
C PHE A 325 0.01 -0.48 7.57
N VAL A 326 0.29 0.26 8.64
CA VAL A 326 1.28 -0.18 9.64
C VAL A 326 0.85 -1.46 10.39
N ASP A 327 -0.43 -1.83 10.31
CA ASP A 327 -1.00 -3.03 10.95
C ASP A 327 -0.76 -4.31 10.15
N PHE A 328 -0.35 -4.20 8.88
CA PHE A 328 -0.18 -5.37 7.99
C PHE A 328 0.98 -6.26 8.42
N ALA A 329 2.16 -5.70 8.68
CA ALA A 329 3.32 -6.48 9.10
C ALA A 329 3.10 -7.21 10.44
N PRO A 330 2.61 -6.57 11.52
CA PRO A 330 2.29 -7.28 12.75
C PRO A 330 1.17 -8.31 12.57
N THR A 331 0.19 -8.07 11.69
CA THR A 331 -0.88 -9.04 11.38
C THR A 331 -0.34 -10.27 10.66
N LEU A 332 0.57 -10.10 9.70
CA LEU A 332 1.21 -11.23 9.01
C LEU A 332 1.95 -12.14 9.99
N LEU A 333 2.73 -11.56 10.93
CA LEU A 333 3.39 -12.36 11.97
C LEU A 333 2.37 -13.06 12.86
N SER A 334 1.32 -12.36 13.28
CA SER A 334 0.24 -12.93 14.10
C SER A 334 -0.47 -14.10 13.41
N LEU A 335 -0.70 -14.03 12.09
CA LEU A 335 -1.34 -15.08 11.29
C LEU A 335 -0.50 -16.37 11.19
N ILE A 336 0.83 -16.26 11.29
CA ILE A 336 1.73 -17.42 11.29
C ILE A 336 2.12 -17.89 12.71
N GLY A 337 1.42 -17.38 13.75
CA GLY A 337 1.67 -17.73 15.15
C GLY A 337 2.90 -17.06 15.78
N GLU A 338 3.45 -16.03 15.15
CA GLU A 338 4.64 -15.32 15.64
C GLU A 338 4.28 -13.97 16.25
N LYS A 339 4.95 -13.65 17.35
CA LYS A 339 4.71 -12.38 18.04
C LYS A 339 5.23 -11.20 17.21
N PRO A 340 4.42 -10.15 17.00
CA PRO A 340 4.87 -8.89 16.40
C PRO A 340 6.11 -8.32 17.12
N LEU A 341 7.03 -7.75 16.34
CA LEU A 341 8.27 -7.20 16.89
C LEU A 341 8.05 -5.83 17.54
N ASN A 342 8.82 -5.53 18.57
CA ASN A 342 8.62 -4.32 19.38
C ASN A 342 8.81 -3.00 18.63
N TYR A 343 9.53 -2.98 17.51
CA TYR A 343 9.72 -1.77 16.72
C TYR A 343 8.50 -1.44 15.84
N MET A 344 7.62 -2.41 15.58
CA MET A 344 6.44 -2.21 14.75
C MET A 344 5.48 -1.23 15.44
N GLN A 345 5.03 -0.24 14.69
CA GLN A 345 4.16 0.84 15.19
C GLN A 345 2.67 0.55 14.96
N GLY A 346 2.39 -0.52 14.23
CA GLY A 346 1.05 -1.08 14.03
C GLY A 346 0.65 -2.09 15.09
N GLN A 347 -0.59 -2.55 15.01
CA GLN A 347 -1.16 -3.60 15.85
C GLN A 347 -1.75 -4.71 14.98
N ALA A 348 -1.61 -5.98 15.38
CA ALA A 348 -2.25 -7.07 14.65
C ALA A 348 -3.78 -6.99 14.81
N PHE A 349 -4.51 -7.04 13.71
CA PHE A 349 -5.98 -7.07 13.70
C PHE A 349 -6.56 -8.48 13.47
N LEU A 350 -5.69 -9.48 13.21
CA LEU A 350 -6.03 -10.90 13.04
C LEU A 350 -4.93 -11.79 13.64
N GLY A 351 -5.24 -13.08 13.83
CA GLY A 351 -4.29 -14.11 14.25
C GLY A 351 -4.11 -14.22 15.77
N ASP A 352 -3.10 -14.99 16.20
CA ASP A 352 -2.91 -15.36 17.61
C ASP A 352 -2.55 -14.18 18.51
N TYR A 353 -1.96 -13.14 17.94
CA TYR A 353 -1.55 -11.92 18.63
C TYR A 353 -2.43 -10.73 18.29
N GLN A 354 -3.68 -10.97 17.85
CA GLN A 354 -4.63 -9.90 17.61
C GLN A 354 -4.74 -8.96 18.82
N ALA A 355 -4.70 -7.66 18.59
CA ALA A 355 -4.85 -6.65 19.62
C ALA A 355 -6.18 -6.82 20.37
N LYS A 356 -6.14 -6.65 21.70
CA LYS A 356 -7.34 -6.75 22.55
C LYS A 356 -8.29 -5.57 22.37
N GLU A 357 -7.73 -4.41 22.08
CA GLU A 357 -8.48 -3.18 21.83
C GLU A 357 -8.43 -2.86 20.33
N GLU A 358 -9.58 -2.49 19.79
CA GLU A 358 -9.67 -1.98 18.43
C GLU A 358 -8.91 -0.65 18.30
N ARG A 359 -8.42 -0.38 17.10
CA ARG A 359 -7.76 0.89 16.77
C ARG A 359 -8.76 2.04 16.87
N LYS A 360 -8.39 3.08 17.62
CA LYS A 360 -9.22 4.28 17.80
C LYS A 360 -8.93 5.36 16.77
N TYR A 361 -7.69 5.42 16.28
CA TYR A 361 -7.23 6.44 15.36
C TYR A 361 -6.37 5.85 14.26
N ILE A 362 -6.49 6.41 13.07
CA ILE A 362 -5.51 6.26 12.01
C ILE A 362 -4.79 7.58 11.79
N HIS A 363 -3.58 7.50 11.23
CA HIS A 363 -2.73 8.65 11.03
C HIS A 363 -2.15 8.63 9.62
N GLY A 364 -2.06 9.81 9.00
CA GLY A 364 -1.50 9.98 7.67
C GLY A 364 -0.55 11.17 7.58
N ALA A 365 0.36 11.09 6.63
CA ALA A 365 1.34 12.14 6.33
C ALA A 365 1.44 12.39 4.83
N ALA A 366 1.59 13.67 4.46
CA ALA A 366 1.97 14.08 3.12
C ALA A 366 3.09 15.12 3.24
N ASP A 367 4.22 14.82 2.61
CA ASP A 367 5.38 15.72 2.57
C ASP A 367 5.72 16.09 1.12
N ARG A 368 6.99 16.03 0.68
CA ARG A 368 7.31 16.23 -0.73
C ARG A 368 6.87 15.00 -1.54
N PHE A 369 5.89 15.21 -2.38
CA PHE A 369 5.51 14.24 -3.37
C PHE A 369 5.92 14.75 -4.76
N ASP A 370 6.75 13.95 -5.44
CA ASP A 370 7.41 14.32 -6.70
C ASP A 370 8.24 15.62 -6.58
N GLU A 371 7.92 16.71 -7.29
CA GLU A 371 8.76 17.92 -7.39
C GLU A 371 8.54 18.95 -6.27
N VAL A 372 7.34 18.97 -5.68
CA VAL A 372 6.94 20.09 -4.82
C VAL A 372 6.80 19.66 -3.36
N THR A 373 7.44 20.41 -2.47
CA THR A 373 7.42 20.14 -1.02
C THR A 373 6.16 20.69 -0.37
N ASP A 374 5.49 19.85 0.40
CA ASP A 374 4.48 20.23 1.39
C ASP A 374 4.83 19.62 2.75
N ALA A 375 3.99 19.81 3.76
CA ALA A 375 4.08 19.14 5.05
C ALA A 375 2.69 19.16 5.71
N ILE A 376 2.02 18.02 5.68
CA ILE A 376 0.65 17.85 6.18
C ILE A 376 0.58 16.59 7.04
N ARG A 377 -0.18 16.64 8.13
CA ARG A 377 -0.46 15.48 8.99
C ARG A 377 -1.97 15.37 9.23
N ALA A 378 -2.47 14.14 9.29
CA ALA A 378 -3.87 13.86 9.60
C ALA A 378 -4.02 12.84 10.73
N VAL A 379 -5.07 13.02 11.52
CA VAL A 379 -5.61 12.04 12.48
C VAL A 379 -7.08 11.85 12.16
N ARG A 380 -7.53 10.60 12.09
CA ARG A 380 -8.94 10.26 11.88
C ARG A 380 -9.40 9.27 12.95
N ASP A 381 -10.54 9.55 13.57
CA ASP A 381 -11.33 8.57 14.33
C ASP A 381 -12.43 7.96 13.44
N PRO A 382 -13.36 7.12 13.91
CA PRO A 382 -14.41 6.55 13.06
C PRO A 382 -15.30 7.55 12.34
N GLN A 383 -15.41 8.81 12.82
CA GLN A 383 -16.28 9.82 12.24
C GLN A 383 -15.55 11.05 11.75
N PHE A 384 -14.60 11.59 12.53
CA PHE A 384 -13.98 12.88 12.28
C PHE A 384 -12.54 12.73 11.82
N LYS A 385 -12.14 13.59 10.88
CA LYS A 385 -10.74 13.77 10.48
C LYS A 385 -10.26 15.17 10.80
N TYR A 386 -9.12 15.25 11.49
CA TYR A 386 -8.36 16.47 11.74
C TYR A 386 -7.12 16.49 10.86
N ILE A 387 -6.86 17.63 10.22
CA ILE A 387 -5.68 17.86 9.38
C ILE A 387 -4.93 19.09 9.91
N ARG A 388 -3.61 18.98 10.02
CA ARG A 388 -2.71 20.10 10.36
C ARG A 388 -1.77 20.37 9.20
N ASN A 389 -1.82 21.60 8.69
CA ASN A 389 -1.00 22.10 7.59
C ASN A 389 0.18 22.89 8.15
N TYR A 390 1.41 22.42 7.92
CA TYR A 390 2.64 23.08 8.39
C TYR A 390 3.17 24.12 7.40
N ARG A 391 2.60 24.17 6.17
CA ARG A 391 2.87 25.18 5.14
C ARG A 391 1.58 25.88 4.70
N PRO A 392 0.90 26.60 5.59
CA PRO A 392 -0.41 27.20 5.31
C PRO A 392 -0.35 28.32 4.26
N ASN A 393 0.79 28.97 4.06
CA ASN A 393 0.98 30.01 3.03
C ASN A 393 1.08 29.44 1.58
N GLN A 394 0.98 28.14 1.44
CA GLN A 394 1.01 27.42 0.18
C GLN A 394 -0.38 26.82 -0.07
N GLY A 395 -0.88 26.91 -1.29
CA GLY A 395 -2.19 26.37 -1.67
C GLY A 395 -2.23 24.83 -1.66
N TYR A 396 -3.42 24.29 -1.92
CA TYR A 396 -3.59 22.83 -2.05
C TYR A 396 -3.08 22.29 -3.39
N TYR A 397 -3.35 23.04 -4.47
CA TYR A 397 -2.81 22.69 -5.77
C TYR A 397 -1.32 23.01 -5.81
N LEU A 398 -0.55 21.98 -6.10
CA LEU A 398 0.88 22.08 -6.36
C LEU A 398 1.11 21.62 -7.81
N PRO A 399 1.86 22.37 -8.64
CA PRO A 399 2.13 21.98 -10.01
C PRO A 399 3.06 20.74 -10.01
N LEU A 400 2.53 19.62 -10.46
CA LEU A 400 3.23 18.34 -10.55
C LEU A 400 3.13 17.84 -11.99
N ALA A 401 4.26 17.79 -12.69
CA ALA A 401 4.32 17.49 -14.12
C ALA A 401 3.69 16.12 -14.47
N TYR A 402 3.80 15.15 -13.57
CA TYR A 402 3.21 13.82 -13.78
C TYR A 402 1.68 13.86 -13.72
N ARG A 403 1.10 14.50 -12.70
CA ARG A 403 -0.36 14.64 -12.55
C ARG A 403 -0.98 15.52 -13.64
N GLU A 404 -0.26 16.53 -14.11
CA GLU A 404 -0.73 17.44 -15.15
C GLU A 404 -0.86 16.78 -16.54
N GLN A 405 -0.39 15.55 -16.71
CA GLN A 405 -0.67 14.75 -17.91
C GLN A 405 -2.11 14.20 -17.94
N ILE A 406 -2.78 14.09 -16.78
CA ILE A 406 -4.15 13.56 -16.70
C ILE A 406 -5.10 14.56 -17.36
N PRO A 407 -5.93 14.14 -18.36
CA PRO A 407 -6.85 15.05 -19.06
C PRO A 407 -7.83 15.77 -18.12
N THR A 408 -8.32 15.10 -17.09
CA THR A 408 -9.14 15.71 -16.01
C THR A 408 -8.39 16.85 -15.31
N MET A 409 -7.07 16.70 -15.06
CA MET A 409 -6.28 17.77 -14.43
C MET A 409 -6.12 18.96 -15.39
N GLN A 410 -5.86 18.71 -16.66
CA GLN A 410 -5.77 19.76 -17.69
C GLN A 410 -7.10 20.54 -17.82
N GLU A 411 -8.22 19.83 -17.76
CA GLU A 411 -9.56 20.46 -17.79
C GLU A 411 -9.81 21.32 -16.55
N LEU A 412 -9.42 20.85 -15.36
CA LEU A 412 -9.48 21.65 -14.12
C LEU A 412 -8.66 22.95 -14.24
N LEU A 413 -7.44 22.87 -14.76
CA LEU A 413 -6.57 24.04 -14.97
C LEU A 413 -7.18 25.01 -15.97
N ARG A 414 -7.70 24.52 -17.10
CA ARG A 414 -8.38 25.33 -18.10
C ARG A 414 -9.59 26.08 -17.54
N LEU A 415 -10.45 25.37 -16.78
CA LEU A 415 -11.63 25.96 -16.16
C LEU A 415 -11.28 26.95 -15.05
N ASN A 416 -10.22 26.69 -14.29
CA ASN A 416 -9.71 27.61 -13.28
C ASN A 416 -9.22 28.92 -13.91
N GLU A 417 -8.43 28.84 -14.99
CA GLU A 417 -7.96 30.03 -15.74
C GLU A 417 -9.11 30.83 -16.35
N ALA A 418 -10.14 30.14 -16.82
CA ALA A 418 -11.35 30.77 -17.36
C ALA A 418 -12.29 31.36 -16.29
N GLY A 419 -12.08 31.04 -15.00
CA GLY A 419 -13.00 31.43 -13.92
C GLY A 419 -14.34 30.68 -13.95
N GLU A 420 -14.37 29.49 -14.55
CA GLU A 420 -15.59 28.68 -14.77
C GLU A 420 -15.79 27.58 -13.69
N LEU A 421 -14.85 27.40 -12.76
CA LEU A 421 -15.01 26.47 -11.65
C LEU A 421 -16.06 26.96 -10.65
N ASN A 422 -16.88 26.04 -10.13
CA ASN A 422 -17.77 26.36 -9.01
C ASN A 422 -16.99 26.54 -7.70
N ALA A 423 -17.66 27.00 -6.65
CA ALA A 423 -17.03 27.31 -5.36
C ALA A 423 -16.32 26.11 -4.70
N ILE A 424 -16.81 24.89 -4.90
CA ILE A 424 -16.22 23.65 -4.37
C ILE A 424 -14.94 23.30 -5.15
N GLN A 425 -15.01 23.28 -6.46
CA GLN A 425 -13.89 22.97 -7.35
C GLN A 425 -12.75 23.98 -7.20
N ALA A 426 -13.08 25.27 -7.08
CA ALA A 426 -12.12 26.36 -6.89
C ALA A 426 -11.37 26.29 -5.55
N GLN A 427 -11.86 25.53 -4.55
CA GLN A 427 -11.18 25.40 -3.26
C GLN A 427 -9.75 24.87 -3.41
N TRP A 428 -9.49 23.97 -4.36
CA TRP A 428 -8.18 23.38 -4.57
C TRP A 428 -7.14 24.39 -5.12
N PHE A 429 -7.59 25.45 -5.78
CA PHE A 429 -6.73 26.47 -6.40
C PHE A 429 -6.53 27.72 -5.54
N ARG A 430 -6.90 27.69 -4.26
CA ARG A 430 -6.63 28.78 -3.33
C ARG A 430 -5.12 28.96 -3.15
N GLU A 431 -4.66 30.22 -3.04
CA GLU A 431 -3.24 30.55 -2.85
C GLU A 431 -2.69 30.10 -1.50
N SER A 432 -3.57 29.88 -0.51
CA SER A 432 -3.22 29.42 0.84
C SER A 432 -4.24 28.40 1.32
N LYS A 433 -3.87 27.62 2.34
CA LYS A 433 -4.75 26.65 3.01
C LYS A 433 -4.91 26.96 4.49
N PRO A 434 -6.01 26.55 5.15
CA PRO A 434 -6.16 26.69 6.58
C PRO A 434 -5.01 26.03 7.32
N LYS A 435 -4.64 26.57 8.49
CA LYS A 435 -3.65 25.93 9.35
C LYS A 435 -4.15 24.61 9.93
N GLU A 436 -5.46 24.57 10.21
CA GLU A 436 -6.15 23.39 10.75
C GLU A 436 -7.45 23.15 9.98
N GLU A 437 -7.79 21.89 9.81
CA GLU A 437 -9.02 21.47 9.17
C GLU A 437 -9.67 20.37 10.02
N LEU A 438 -10.99 20.36 10.06
CA LEU A 438 -11.79 19.32 10.71
C LEU A 438 -12.95 18.95 9.81
N TYR A 439 -13.16 17.67 9.55
CA TYR A 439 -14.24 17.17 8.73
C TYR A 439 -15.04 16.10 9.47
N ASP A 440 -16.37 16.12 9.33
CA ASP A 440 -17.23 15.00 9.69
C ASP A 440 -17.35 14.10 8.45
N CYS A 441 -16.51 13.07 8.37
CA CYS A 441 -16.40 12.21 7.21
C CYS A 441 -17.64 11.32 6.97
N LEU A 442 -18.56 11.22 7.94
CA LEU A 442 -19.84 10.52 7.75
C LEU A 442 -20.91 11.44 7.13
N ALA A 443 -20.95 12.70 7.54
CA ALA A 443 -21.89 13.69 7.02
C ALA A 443 -21.38 14.35 5.72
N ASP A 444 -20.06 14.45 5.56
CA ASP A 444 -19.36 15.07 4.42
C ASP A 444 -18.25 14.12 3.91
N PRO A 445 -18.61 13.02 3.21
CA PRO A 445 -17.66 11.99 2.77
C PRO A 445 -16.64 12.50 1.75
N PHE A 446 -16.85 13.68 1.16
CA PHE A 446 -15.92 14.32 0.24
C PHE A 446 -15.02 15.37 0.91
N GLU A 447 -15.20 15.62 2.21
CA GLU A 447 -14.38 16.56 3.00
C GLU A 447 -14.32 17.96 2.36
N LEU A 448 -15.49 18.54 2.13
CA LEU A 448 -15.67 19.84 1.45
C LEU A 448 -15.91 21.00 2.43
N HIS A 449 -16.39 20.68 3.64
CA HIS A 449 -16.84 21.66 4.63
C HIS A 449 -15.94 21.60 5.87
N ASN A 450 -14.95 22.49 5.94
CA ASN A 450 -14.06 22.59 7.09
C ASN A 450 -14.81 23.14 8.32
N LEU A 451 -14.89 22.35 9.39
CA LEU A 451 -15.55 22.65 10.67
C LEU A 451 -14.60 23.23 11.73
N ALA A 452 -13.32 23.48 11.40
CA ALA A 452 -12.31 23.88 12.38
C ALA A 452 -12.64 25.21 13.09
N ASP A 453 -13.34 26.12 12.42
CA ASP A 453 -13.74 27.42 13.00
C ASP A 453 -15.15 27.40 13.60
N ASP A 454 -15.88 26.28 13.54
CA ASP A 454 -17.23 26.17 14.10
C ASP A 454 -17.16 25.94 15.62
N PRO A 455 -17.77 26.84 16.44
CA PRO A 455 -17.79 26.71 17.89
C PRO A 455 -18.38 25.38 18.41
N ALA A 456 -19.26 24.73 17.65
CA ALA A 456 -19.88 23.46 18.04
C ALA A 456 -18.89 22.30 18.04
N TYR A 457 -17.79 22.38 17.31
CA TYR A 457 -16.81 21.31 17.13
C TYR A 457 -15.44 21.55 17.81
N GLN A 458 -15.31 22.62 18.59
CA GLN A 458 -14.03 23.00 19.21
C GLN A 458 -13.47 21.93 20.17
N ASP A 459 -14.32 21.24 20.92
CA ASP A 459 -13.88 20.14 21.79
C ASP A 459 -13.32 18.98 20.95
N LYS A 460 -13.98 18.62 19.84
CA LYS A 460 -13.51 17.58 18.92
C LYS A 460 -12.21 17.96 18.25
N LEU A 461 -12.08 19.20 17.79
CA LEU A 461 -10.85 19.75 17.20
C LEU A 461 -9.68 19.61 18.19
N LYS A 462 -9.91 20.00 19.45
CA LYS A 462 -8.91 19.90 20.51
C LYS A 462 -8.50 18.47 20.80
N ASP A 463 -9.46 17.54 20.89
CA ASP A 463 -9.18 16.14 21.16
C ASP A 463 -8.28 15.51 20.09
N LEU A 464 -8.61 15.73 18.80
CA LEU A 464 -7.83 15.19 17.68
C LEU A 464 -6.48 15.91 17.50
N SER A 465 -6.42 17.21 17.84
CA SER A 465 -5.17 17.97 17.87
C SER A 465 -4.20 17.42 18.93
N LEU A 466 -4.69 17.07 20.12
CA LEU A 466 -3.89 16.44 21.17
C LEU A 466 -3.42 15.02 20.77
N GLU A 467 -4.28 14.25 20.11
CA GLU A 467 -3.89 12.96 19.57
C GLU A 467 -2.80 13.09 18.50
N MET A 468 -2.89 14.12 17.63
CA MET A 468 -1.84 14.45 16.67
C MET A 468 -0.49 14.66 17.37
N ASP A 469 -0.46 15.50 18.40
CA ASP A 469 0.77 15.81 19.15
C ASP A 469 1.34 14.56 19.83
N ARG A 470 0.47 13.71 20.39
CA ARG A 470 0.84 12.43 20.97
C ARG A 470 1.47 11.52 19.94
N TRP A 471 0.83 11.35 18.76
CA TRP A 471 1.33 10.51 17.69
C TRP A 471 2.68 10.96 17.19
N LEU A 472 2.82 12.25 16.83
CA LEU A 472 4.09 12.83 16.35
C LEU A 472 5.24 12.61 17.34
N THR A 473 4.98 12.81 18.63
CA THR A 473 5.96 12.57 19.70
C THR A 473 6.36 11.11 19.77
N ASN A 474 5.39 10.19 19.72
CA ASN A 474 5.63 8.76 19.85
C ASN A 474 6.44 8.17 18.70
N ILE A 475 6.22 8.64 17.48
CA ILE A 475 6.96 8.15 16.30
C ILE A 475 8.23 8.97 15.99
N GLY A 476 8.48 10.07 16.71
CA GLY A 476 9.62 10.93 16.48
C GLY A 476 9.55 11.75 15.18
N ASP A 477 8.33 11.99 14.67
CA ASP A 477 8.13 12.79 13.47
C ASP A 477 8.43 14.27 13.73
N THR A 478 9.10 14.90 12.79
CA THR A 478 9.42 16.34 12.77
C THR A 478 8.86 16.97 11.51
N PRO A 479 7.56 17.28 11.45
CA PRO A 479 6.94 17.87 10.28
C PRO A 479 7.66 19.15 9.83
N ASN A 480 7.75 19.35 8.51
CA ASN A 480 8.41 20.51 7.91
C ASN A 480 9.94 20.63 8.18
N LEU A 481 10.59 19.55 8.63
CA LEU A 481 12.05 19.49 8.63
C LEU A 481 12.58 19.67 7.21
N PRO A 482 13.56 20.54 6.94
CA PRO A 482 14.19 20.60 5.63
C PRO A 482 14.70 19.23 5.21
N GLU A 483 14.41 18.82 3.97
CA GLU A 483 14.75 17.46 3.51
C GLU A 483 16.25 17.17 3.52
N ILE A 484 17.08 18.19 3.32
CA ILE A 484 18.56 18.05 3.45
C ILE A 484 18.97 17.72 4.91
N ASP A 485 18.29 18.28 5.89
CA ASP A 485 18.58 17.99 7.30
C ASP A 485 18.10 16.58 7.67
N LEU A 486 17.00 16.11 7.08
CA LEU A 486 16.57 14.72 7.19
C LEU A 486 17.65 13.79 6.62
N ILE A 487 18.18 14.06 5.43
CA ILE A 487 19.23 13.26 4.78
C ILE A 487 20.47 13.16 5.67
N HIS A 488 20.94 14.29 6.23
CA HIS A 488 22.09 14.29 7.15
C HIS A 488 21.83 13.45 8.41
N ARG A 489 20.61 13.48 8.95
CA ARG A 489 20.22 12.60 10.06
C ARG A 489 20.25 11.12 9.67
N LEU A 490 19.66 10.77 8.54
CA LEU A 490 19.57 9.38 8.06
C LEU A 490 20.96 8.79 7.83
N TRP A 491 21.90 9.59 7.31
CA TRP A 491 23.26 9.15 7.01
C TRP A 491 24.23 9.31 8.17
N ALA A 492 23.83 10.00 9.23
CA ALA A 492 24.74 10.45 10.30
C ALA A 492 25.96 11.21 9.72
N GLY A 493 25.74 12.01 8.66
CA GLY A 493 26.75 12.79 7.96
C GLY A 493 26.34 13.13 6.52
N ASP A 494 27.33 13.42 5.67
CA ASP A 494 27.10 13.95 4.31
C ASP A 494 27.09 12.88 3.21
N LYS A 495 27.32 11.62 3.56
CA LYS A 495 27.42 10.53 2.58
C LYS A 495 26.57 9.34 2.97
N LYS A 496 25.89 8.75 1.97
CA LYS A 496 25.18 7.50 2.15
C LYS A 496 26.11 6.44 2.71
N PRO A 497 25.81 5.84 3.89
CA PRO A 497 26.66 4.82 4.47
C PRO A 497 26.66 3.52 3.64
N THR A 498 27.70 2.72 3.82
CA THR A 498 27.85 1.41 3.18
C THR A 498 27.91 0.33 4.24
N THR A 499 27.17 -0.75 4.03
CA THR A 499 27.23 -1.94 4.88
C THR A 499 28.63 -2.56 4.83
N ALA A 500 29.20 -2.85 5.98
CA ALA A 500 30.51 -3.48 6.09
C ALA A 500 30.52 -4.85 5.40
N ASP A 501 31.63 -5.16 4.74
CA ASP A 501 31.80 -6.45 4.08
C ASP A 501 31.70 -7.60 5.10
N PRO A 502 31.03 -8.70 4.73
CA PRO A 502 30.88 -9.82 5.63
C PRO A 502 32.23 -10.53 5.89
N GLN A 503 32.49 -10.82 7.14
CA GLN A 503 33.64 -11.61 7.58
C GLN A 503 33.24 -13.10 7.59
N ILE A 504 34.02 -13.93 6.88
CA ILE A 504 33.75 -15.36 6.73
C ILE A 504 34.82 -16.14 7.50
N ASN A 505 34.41 -16.85 8.54
CA ASN A 505 35.28 -17.70 9.35
C ASN A 505 34.96 -19.17 9.07
N ILE A 506 35.96 -19.91 8.56
CA ILE A 506 35.83 -21.35 8.27
C ILE A 506 36.64 -22.15 9.27
N SER A 507 35.99 -23.07 9.98
CA SER A 507 36.61 -24.00 10.91
C SER A 507 35.95 -25.38 10.81
N ASN A 508 36.75 -26.41 10.54
CA ASN A 508 36.27 -27.79 10.42
C ASN A 508 35.06 -27.97 9.46
N GLY A 509 35.09 -27.29 8.32
CA GLY A 509 34.00 -27.30 7.31
C GLY A 509 32.75 -26.53 7.70
N LYS A 510 32.74 -25.85 8.85
CA LYS A 510 31.68 -24.95 9.27
C LYS A 510 32.05 -23.50 8.93
N VAL A 511 31.11 -22.80 8.34
CA VAL A 511 31.23 -21.39 7.94
C VAL A 511 30.39 -20.54 8.89
N ALA A 512 31.04 -19.69 9.66
CA ALA A 512 30.40 -18.63 10.44
C ALA A 512 30.57 -17.29 9.71
N ILE A 513 29.54 -16.48 9.66
CA ILE A 513 29.51 -15.20 8.91
C ILE A 513 29.01 -14.10 9.84
N GLU A 514 29.70 -12.97 9.84
CA GLU A 514 29.38 -11.79 10.63
C GLU A 514 29.53 -10.52 9.80
N SER A 515 28.90 -9.43 10.17
CA SER A 515 29.10 -8.10 9.60
C SER A 515 29.17 -7.08 10.73
N ASP A 516 30.12 -6.15 10.66
CA ASP A 516 30.31 -5.07 11.64
C ASP A 516 29.20 -4.02 11.59
N THR A 517 28.36 -4.04 10.54
CA THR A 517 27.20 -3.15 10.45
C THR A 517 26.04 -3.72 11.26
N GLU A 518 25.69 -3.05 12.35
CA GLU A 518 24.53 -3.40 13.17
C GLU A 518 23.25 -3.43 12.32
N GLY A 519 22.46 -4.49 12.47
CA GLY A 519 21.21 -4.66 11.75
C GLY A 519 21.35 -5.08 10.29
N ALA A 520 22.53 -5.38 9.78
CA ALA A 520 22.70 -5.91 8.44
C ALA A 520 22.08 -7.32 8.33
N SER A 521 21.30 -7.54 7.29
CA SER A 521 20.87 -8.88 6.87
C SER A 521 21.97 -9.52 6.03
N ILE A 522 22.26 -10.79 6.30
CA ILE A 522 23.30 -11.53 5.58
C ILE A 522 22.65 -12.59 4.70
N GLY A 523 22.84 -12.43 3.39
CA GLY A 523 22.46 -13.42 2.38
C GLY A 523 23.65 -14.24 1.92
N TYR A 524 23.40 -15.52 1.59
CA TYR A 524 24.43 -16.37 1.00
C TYR A 524 23.89 -17.23 -0.15
N LYS A 525 24.76 -17.61 -1.07
CA LYS A 525 24.52 -18.63 -2.10
C LYS A 525 25.59 -19.70 -2.00
N LEU A 526 25.19 -20.96 -2.12
CA LEU A 526 26.11 -22.08 -2.23
C LEU A 526 26.37 -22.36 -3.72
N ILE A 527 27.63 -22.60 -4.04
CA ILE A 527 28.07 -23.02 -5.36
C ILE A 527 28.64 -24.42 -5.20
N ASN A 528 28.04 -25.41 -5.84
CA ASN A 528 28.52 -26.77 -5.77
C ASN A 528 29.84 -26.98 -6.54
N ALA A 529 30.45 -28.17 -6.40
CA ALA A 529 31.75 -28.49 -7.00
C ALA A 529 31.78 -28.44 -8.53
N ILE A 530 30.62 -28.46 -9.21
CA ILE A 530 30.50 -28.35 -10.66
C ILE A 530 30.11 -26.93 -11.12
N GLY A 531 30.04 -25.96 -10.20
CA GLY A 531 29.80 -24.56 -10.50
C GLY A 531 28.33 -24.15 -10.55
N GLU A 532 27.38 -25.03 -10.22
CA GLU A 532 25.96 -24.68 -10.12
C GLU A 532 25.70 -23.93 -8.83
N GLN A 533 24.94 -22.84 -8.93
CA GLN A 533 24.56 -21.98 -7.80
C GLN A 533 23.08 -22.17 -7.40
N SER A 534 22.79 -21.87 -6.13
CA SER A 534 21.40 -21.75 -5.66
C SER A 534 20.65 -20.68 -6.49
N ALA A 535 19.38 -20.91 -6.82
CA ALA A 535 18.56 -19.97 -7.57
C ALA A 535 18.39 -18.64 -6.82
N SER A 536 18.02 -18.70 -5.55
CA SER A 536 17.82 -17.53 -4.68
C SER A 536 18.92 -17.39 -3.62
N TRP A 537 19.02 -16.21 -3.00
CA TRP A 537 19.85 -15.99 -1.82
C TRP A 537 19.19 -16.60 -0.59
N SER A 538 19.93 -17.39 0.15
CA SER A 538 19.50 -17.92 1.46
C SER A 538 19.80 -16.93 2.58
N ILE A 539 18.96 -16.89 3.63
CA ILE A 539 19.20 -16.05 4.80
C ILE A 539 20.17 -16.76 5.74
N TYR A 540 21.27 -16.10 6.12
CA TYR A 540 22.17 -16.63 7.13
C TYR A 540 21.59 -16.48 8.54
N LYS A 541 21.39 -17.62 9.23
CA LYS A 541 20.83 -17.67 10.60
C LYS A 541 21.79 -18.36 11.59
N LYS A 542 22.61 -19.27 11.11
CA LYS A 542 23.51 -20.11 11.90
C LYS A 542 24.65 -20.65 11.03
N PRO A 543 25.75 -21.13 11.63
CA PRO A 543 26.87 -21.70 10.88
C PRO A 543 26.44 -22.78 9.89
N ILE A 544 26.95 -22.70 8.67
CA ILE A 544 26.63 -23.53 7.51
C ILE A 544 27.72 -24.59 7.36
N ASN A 545 27.35 -25.81 6.96
CA ASN A 545 28.32 -26.84 6.58
C ASN A 545 28.67 -26.68 5.10
N LEU A 546 29.95 -26.53 4.78
CA LEU A 546 30.48 -26.47 3.43
C LEU A 546 31.31 -27.73 3.16
N LYS A 547 31.13 -28.36 2.01
CA LYS A 547 31.87 -29.54 1.60
C LYS A 547 33.10 -29.15 0.79
N LYS A 548 34.11 -30.03 0.77
CA LYS A 548 35.30 -29.83 -0.04
C LYS A 548 34.93 -29.65 -1.50
N GLY A 549 35.48 -28.61 -2.13
CA GLY A 549 35.21 -28.23 -3.52
C GLY A 549 33.97 -27.34 -3.70
N GLU A 550 33.21 -27.07 -2.66
CA GLU A 550 32.12 -26.09 -2.68
C GLU A 550 32.66 -24.68 -2.39
N SER A 551 31.93 -23.67 -2.84
CA SER A 551 32.18 -22.28 -2.50
C SER A 551 30.92 -21.59 -2.01
N ILE A 552 31.10 -20.49 -1.30
CA ILE A 552 30.00 -19.66 -0.78
C ILE A 552 30.19 -18.22 -1.25
N TRP A 553 29.12 -17.61 -1.71
CA TRP A 553 29.03 -16.17 -1.97
C TRP A 553 28.19 -15.55 -0.86
N VAL A 554 28.65 -14.44 -0.32
CA VAL A 554 28.02 -13.79 0.83
C VAL A 554 27.89 -12.29 0.56
N GLN A 555 26.74 -11.72 0.89
CA GLN A 555 26.49 -10.28 0.87
C GLN A 555 25.76 -9.87 2.14
N ALA A 556 26.17 -8.76 2.73
CA ALA A 556 25.47 -8.11 3.83
C ALA A 556 24.78 -6.83 3.33
N HIS A 557 23.58 -6.55 3.84
CA HIS A 557 22.84 -5.34 3.48
C HIS A 557 21.98 -4.86 4.65
N ARG A 558 22.19 -3.63 5.08
CA ARG A 558 21.30 -2.90 5.99
C ARG A 558 20.40 -2.00 5.15
N ILE A 559 19.10 -2.01 5.41
CA ILE A 559 18.12 -1.15 4.72
C ILE A 559 18.59 0.32 4.79
N GLY A 560 18.58 0.99 3.63
CA GLY A 560 18.97 2.39 3.48
C GLY A 560 20.48 2.64 3.31
N TYR A 561 21.32 1.64 3.53
CA TYR A 561 22.75 1.69 3.25
C TYR A 561 23.05 1.16 1.83
N ASN A 562 24.20 1.49 1.29
CA ASN A 562 24.70 0.72 0.14
C ASN A 562 24.97 -0.73 0.60
N PRO A 563 24.66 -1.76 -0.22
CA PRO A 563 25.02 -3.13 0.12
C PRO A 563 26.55 -3.29 0.19
N SER A 564 27.01 -4.28 0.95
CA SER A 564 28.41 -4.69 0.95
C SER A 564 28.85 -5.24 -0.41
N ALA A 565 30.14 -5.40 -0.62
CA ALA A 565 30.65 -6.24 -1.71
C ALA A 565 30.15 -7.69 -1.54
N ILE A 566 30.05 -8.42 -2.65
CA ILE A 566 29.83 -9.88 -2.61
C ILE A 566 31.18 -10.56 -2.35
N ILE A 567 31.33 -11.13 -1.16
CA ILE A 567 32.54 -11.88 -0.79
C ILE A 567 32.38 -13.34 -1.23
N LYS A 568 33.41 -13.86 -1.92
CA LYS A 568 33.42 -15.24 -2.43
C LYS A 568 34.53 -16.03 -1.72
N GLN A 569 34.16 -17.17 -1.15
CA GLN A 569 35.08 -18.02 -0.42
C GLN A 569 34.96 -19.48 -0.87
N ASN A 570 36.11 -20.11 -1.19
CA ASN A 570 36.18 -21.53 -1.55
C ASN A 570 36.63 -22.35 -0.35
N LEU A 571 36.08 -23.58 -0.23
CA LEU A 571 36.63 -24.60 0.65
C LEU A 571 37.54 -25.54 -0.16
N ASN A 572 38.83 -25.34 -0.02
CA ASN A 572 39.89 -26.13 -0.68
C ASN A 572 40.06 -27.52 -0.09
#